data_1a03ea763a0ef49a905e75fe46dfddb9
#
_entry.id   1a03ea763a0ef49a905e75fe46dfddb9
#
_cell.length_a   1.000
_cell.length_b   1.000
_cell.length_c   1.000
_cell.angle_alpha   90.00
_cell.angle_beta   90.00
_cell.angle_gamma   90.00
#
_symmetry.space_group_name_H-M   'P 1'
#
loop_
_entity.id
_entity.type
_entity.pdbx_description
1 polymer ?
#
loop_
_entity_poly.entity_id
_entity_poly.type
_entity_poly.pdbx_seq_one_letter_code
_entity_poly.pdbx_strand_id
1 'polypeptide(L)'
;MNSNNIFRTGLAALLCASLLAGCGGGSSAGTSTSGGSDEGSSDEKVVATVTVWGPQEDQSDDNGKWLQTECEKFAAEHPDWELTFNYGVCSEGDAKTNVSTDPSAAADVYMFANDQIPDLLKAGGIAELGGKTVDAIKANNSETTVNTVMYDGSVYGVPFTANTWFMYYDKSVFTEDDVKSLDAMLEKGKVAFPLENSWYIAAMYVANGCTLFGADGNDVAAGIDFSGDKAVEVTNYLVDLAANPNFSNGDVSNNADAAAFFSGTWDYQKAQDAYGDNLGIAPAPTIMDGKQMKSFAGSKAIGVNPATALYSEHPEVAVALAAYLGSTSAQQDHYDLRNIIPTDSNINVGDDALAKAQMNTMGYASIVQPLQADMGNYWGPAESMGKELVAGTVTHDNAAEKTESMNEAMNTSAVQ
;
A
#
# COMPACT_ATOMS: atom_id res chain seq x y z
N MET A 1 24.53 21.84 51.21
CA MET A 1 24.88 20.58 51.87
C MET A 1 24.82 19.52 50.82
N ASN A 2 25.93 19.24 50.20
CA ASN A 2 26.76 18.04 50.24
C ASN A 2 26.04 16.79 49.81
N SER A 3 26.50 15.94 48.93
CA SER A 3 27.75 15.79 48.14
C SER A 3 27.61 14.56 47.25
N ASN A 4 28.18 14.66 46.05
CA ASN A 4 28.95 13.67 45.28
C ASN A 4 28.88 12.17 45.64
N ASN A 5 28.70 11.30 44.61
CA ASN A 5 29.82 10.47 44.20
C ASN A 5 29.64 9.79 42.84
N ILE A 6 30.65 10.00 42.05
CA ILE A 6 31.08 9.41 40.79
C ILE A 6 31.61 7.98 41.05
N PHE A 7 31.31 7.02 40.18
CA PHE A 7 32.25 5.93 39.90
C PHE A 7 32.30 5.61 38.41
N ARG A 8 33.48 5.81 37.86
CA ARG A 8 34.01 5.39 36.56
C ARG A 8 34.64 4.01 36.70
N THR A 9 34.90 3.44 35.53
CA THR A 9 35.83 2.35 35.14
C THR A 9 35.11 1.07 34.71
N GLY A 10 35.51 0.38 33.66
CA GLY A 10 36.67 0.51 32.79
C GLY A 10 36.56 -0.42 31.59
N LEU A 11 37.25 0.00 30.60
CA LEU A 11 37.55 -0.61 29.30
C LEU A 11 38.35 -1.91 29.47
N ALA A 12 38.04 -2.96 28.67
CA ALA A 12 39.01 -4.01 28.38
C ALA A 12 38.89 -4.44 26.91
N ALA A 13 39.77 -3.92 26.10
CA ALA A 13 40.07 -4.40 24.75
C ALA A 13 41.02 -5.59 24.85
N LEU A 14 40.78 -6.67 24.14
CA LEU A 14 41.77 -7.72 23.88
C LEU A 14 41.98 -7.85 22.38
N LEU A 15 43.12 -7.30 21.96
CA LEU A 15 43.77 -7.63 20.68
C LEU A 15 44.43 -9.02 20.81
N CYS A 16 44.25 -9.87 19.82
CA CYS A 16 45.22 -10.92 19.52
C CYS A 16 45.68 -10.81 18.08
N ALA A 17 46.97 -10.51 17.97
CA ALA A 17 47.69 -10.32 16.72
C ALA A 17 48.12 -11.66 16.11
N SER A 18 48.18 -11.66 14.82
CA SER A 18 48.78 -12.61 13.87
C SER A 18 50.28 -12.85 14.09
N LEU A 19 50.73 -14.04 13.82
CA LEU A 19 52.13 -14.35 13.43
C LEU A 19 52.20 -15.27 12.24
N LEU A 20 52.68 -14.72 11.15
CA LEU A 20 53.25 -15.42 9.99
C LEU A 20 54.71 -15.73 10.25
N ALA A 21 55.13 -16.94 9.86
CA ALA A 21 56.46 -17.27 9.35
C ALA A 21 56.51 -18.79 9.14
N GLY A 22 56.97 -19.41 8.10
CA GLY A 22 57.84 -19.10 7.01
C GLY A 22 58.60 -20.35 6.62
N CYS A 23 58.65 -20.66 5.37
CA CYS A 23 59.56 -21.47 4.53
C CYS A 23 60.41 -22.58 5.12
N GLY A 24 60.47 -23.71 4.35
CA GLY A 24 61.68 -24.54 4.29
C GLY A 24 61.42 -25.96 3.79
N GLY A 25 61.88 -26.26 2.57
CA GLY A 25 61.68 -27.47 1.80
C GLY A 25 62.42 -28.71 2.28
N GLY A 26 62.11 -29.84 1.64
CA GLY A 26 62.85 -31.08 1.74
C GLY A 26 62.04 -32.30 1.27
N SER A 27 62.35 -32.82 0.10
CA SER A 27 61.80 -34.04 -0.51
C SER A 27 62.10 -35.29 0.34
N SER A 28 61.14 -36.19 0.43
CA SER A 28 61.38 -37.66 0.26
C SER A 28 60.07 -38.43 0.15
N ALA A 29 60.06 -39.37 -0.74
CA ALA A 29 59.00 -40.28 -1.10
C ALA A 29 58.61 -41.26 0.03
N GLY A 30 57.32 -41.58 0.10
CA GLY A 30 56.79 -42.65 0.93
C GLY A 30 55.30 -42.85 0.67
N THR A 31 55.06 -43.90 -0.10
CA THR A 31 53.75 -44.47 -0.44
C THR A 31 52.96 -44.87 0.81
N SER A 32 51.68 -44.48 0.92
CA SER A 32 50.59 -45.46 1.13
C SER A 32 49.27 -44.81 1.61
N THR A 33 48.20 -45.21 0.96
CA THR A 33 46.81 -45.47 1.36
C THR A 33 45.94 -44.29 1.84
N SER A 34 45.04 -43.97 0.89
CA SER A 34 43.59 -43.77 0.99
C SER A 34 43.00 -43.46 2.37
N GLY A 35 42.45 -42.34 2.45
CA GLY A 35 41.48 -41.89 3.38
C GLY A 35 40.92 -40.55 2.86
N GLY A 36 40.26 -40.59 1.73
CA GLY A 36 39.43 -39.50 1.27
C GLY A 36 38.23 -39.46 2.19
N SER A 37 38.23 -38.61 3.19
CA SER A 37 37.00 -38.12 3.74
C SER A 37 36.45 -37.14 2.69
N ASP A 38 35.59 -37.67 1.82
CA ASP A 38 34.56 -36.88 1.21
C ASP A 38 33.77 -36.25 2.36
N GLU A 39 34.07 -35.00 2.69
CA GLU A 39 33.10 -34.13 3.25
C GLU A 39 32.07 -33.87 2.17
N GLY A 40 31.17 -34.86 2.01
CA GLY A 40 29.94 -34.69 1.30
C GLY A 40 29.20 -33.56 2.05
N SER A 41 29.14 -32.40 1.42
CA SER A 41 28.05 -31.47 1.65
C SER A 41 26.79 -32.33 1.50
N SER A 42 26.20 -32.74 2.61
CA SER A 42 24.83 -33.22 2.60
C SER A 42 24.01 -32.00 2.23
N ASP A 43 23.58 -31.93 0.98
CA ASP A 43 22.44 -31.09 0.61
C ASP A 43 21.26 -31.60 1.44
N GLU A 44 21.12 -31.06 2.66
CA GLU A 44 20.02 -31.39 3.53
C GLU A 44 18.78 -30.78 2.87
N LYS A 45 17.91 -31.64 2.39
CA LYS A 45 16.69 -31.25 1.69
C LYS A 45 15.84 -30.43 2.65
N VAL A 46 15.44 -29.21 2.26
CA VAL A 46 14.54 -28.40 3.05
C VAL A 46 13.18 -29.11 3.13
N VAL A 47 12.71 -29.41 4.34
CA VAL A 47 11.39 -30.02 4.59
C VAL A 47 10.60 -29.06 5.47
N ALA A 48 9.55 -28.45 4.94
CA ALA A 48 8.83 -27.42 5.63
C ALA A 48 7.31 -27.51 5.45
N THR A 49 6.58 -27.16 6.52
CA THR A 49 5.13 -26.92 6.45
C THR A 49 4.92 -25.42 6.53
N VAL A 50 4.27 -24.84 5.51
CA VAL A 50 4.01 -23.42 5.40
C VAL A 50 2.53 -23.13 5.60
N THR A 51 2.20 -22.31 6.57
CA THR A 51 0.83 -21.81 6.76
C THR A 51 0.64 -20.51 6.01
N VAL A 52 -0.35 -20.47 5.10
CA VAL A 52 -0.62 -19.32 4.24
C VAL A 52 -2.06 -18.84 4.47
N TRP A 53 -2.21 -17.54 4.73
CA TRP A 53 -3.53 -16.91 4.86
C TRP A 53 -3.83 -15.95 3.70
N GLY A 54 -5.04 -16.09 3.16
CA GLY A 54 -5.58 -15.21 2.15
C GLY A 54 -7.11 -15.15 2.23
N PRO A 55 -7.76 -14.24 1.47
CA PRO A 55 -9.20 -14.11 1.47
C PRO A 55 -9.90 -15.39 0.96
N GLN A 56 -11.16 -15.57 1.37
CA GLN A 56 -11.97 -16.72 0.98
C GLN A 56 -12.10 -16.85 -0.53
N GLU A 57 -12.16 -15.73 -1.23
CA GLU A 57 -12.35 -15.66 -2.67
C GLU A 57 -11.15 -16.25 -3.44
N ASP A 58 -9.92 -16.09 -2.93
CA ASP A 58 -8.71 -16.64 -3.54
C ASP A 58 -8.56 -18.15 -3.32
N GLN A 59 -9.38 -18.71 -2.46
CA GLN A 59 -9.35 -20.13 -2.07
C GLN A 59 -10.57 -20.92 -2.55
N SER A 60 -11.57 -20.25 -3.15
CA SER A 60 -12.80 -20.90 -3.58
C SER A 60 -12.66 -21.62 -4.91
N ASP A 61 -13.37 -22.75 -5.06
CA ASP A 61 -13.44 -23.52 -6.32
C ASP A 61 -13.97 -22.68 -7.48
N ASP A 62 -14.98 -21.82 -7.20
CA ASP A 62 -15.62 -20.96 -8.20
C ASP A 62 -14.64 -19.93 -8.80
N ASN A 63 -13.57 -19.59 -8.09
CA ASN A 63 -12.55 -18.64 -8.50
C ASN A 63 -11.20 -19.32 -8.82
N GLY A 64 -11.20 -20.63 -9.13
CA GLY A 64 -10.01 -21.36 -9.58
C GLY A 64 -8.97 -21.65 -8.51
N LYS A 65 -9.27 -21.42 -7.21
CA LYS A 65 -8.35 -21.66 -6.08
C LYS A 65 -6.97 -21.05 -6.31
N TRP A 66 -6.93 -19.80 -6.67
CA TRP A 66 -5.69 -19.11 -7.04
C TRP A 66 -4.58 -19.34 -6.00
N LEU A 67 -4.85 -19.16 -4.71
CA LEU A 67 -3.84 -19.27 -3.66
C LEU A 67 -3.21 -20.67 -3.60
N GLN A 68 -4.04 -21.72 -3.63
CA GLN A 68 -3.55 -23.10 -3.61
C GLN A 68 -2.76 -23.43 -4.87
N THR A 69 -3.30 -23.02 -6.03
CA THR A 69 -2.65 -23.24 -7.33
C THR A 69 -1.28 -22.59 -7.41
N GLU A 70 -1.14 -21.37 -6.93
CA GLU A 70 0.15 -20.66 -6.93
C GLU A 70 1.13 -21.27 -5.93
N CYS A 71 0.68 -21.71 -4.75
CA CYS A 71 1.54 -22.44 -3.81
C CYS A 71 2.04 -23.78 -4.39
N GLU A 72 1.20 -24.51 -5.15
CA GLU A 72 1.60 -25.74 -5.84
C GLU A 72 2.62 -25.47 -6.96
N LYS A 73 2.43 -24.40 -7.74
CA LYS A 73 3.40 -23.99 -8.76
C LYS A 73 4.73 -23.59 -8.12
N PHE A 74 4.71 -22.83 -7.05
CA PHE A 74 5.88 -22.47 -6.27
C PHE A 74 6.67 -23.71 -5.81
N ALA A 75 5.99 -24.71 -5.25
CA ALA A 75 6.62 -25.96 -4.83
C ALA A 75 7.24 -26.73 -6.02
N ALA A 76 6.60 -26.70 -7.19
CA ALA A 76 7.12 -27.32 -8.40
C ALA A 76 8.38 -26.62 -8.94
N GLU A 77 8.54 -25.33 -8.71
CA GLU A 77 9.75 -24.56 -9.07
C GLU A 77 10.93 -24.80 -8.11
N HIS A 78 10.65 -25.39 -6.94
CA HIS A 78 11.64 -25.71 -5.91
C HIS A 78 11.74 -27.23 -5.66
N PRO A 79 12.20 -28.05 -6.63
CA PRO A 79 12.18 -29.51 -6.52
C PRO A 79 13.07 -30.04 -5.38
N ASP A 80 14.02 -29.24 -4.90
CA ASP A 80 14.90 -29.57 -3.78
C ASP A 80 14.24 -29.31 -2.40
N TRP A 81 13.05 -28.69 -2.38
CA TRP A 81 12.27 -28.44 -1.19
C TRP A 81 11.08 -29.40 -1.12
N GLU A 82 10.81 -29.96 0.05
CA GLU A 82 9.61 -30.75 0.35
C GLU A 82 8.64 -29.90 1.15
N LEU A 83 7.71 -29.27 0.45
CA LEU A 83 6.80 -28.31 1.04
C LEU A 83 5.40 -28.89 1.21
N THR A 84 4.81 -28.63 2.38
CA THR A 84 3.40 -28.89 2.67
C THR A 84 2.74 -27.57 3.03
N PHE A 85 1.53 -27.30 2.49
CA PHE A 85 0.82 -26.05 2.75
C PHE A 85 -0.42 -26.27 3.62
N ASN A 86 -0.58 -25.41 4.63
CA ASN A 86 -1.82 -25.24 5.38
C ASN A 86 -2.45 -23.91 4.99
N TYR A 87 -3.73 -23.91 4.66
CA TYR A 87 -4.44 -22.72 4.22
C TYR A 87 -5.41 -22.22 5.28
N GLY A 88 -5.40 -20.93 5.56
CA GLY A 88 -6.37 -20.27 6.43
C GLY A 88 -7.07 -19.13 5.70
N VAL A 89 -8.34 -18.91 6.05
CA VAL A 89 -9.12 -17.80 5.52
C VAL A 89 -8.92 -16.58 6.41
N CYS A 90 -8.37 -15.52 5.82
CA CYS A 90 -8.20 -14.25 6.46
C CYS A 90 -8.29 -13.15 5.38
N SER A 91 -9.23 -12.21 5.54
CA SER A 91 -9.27 -11.05 4.64
C SER A 91 -8.06 -10.15 4.90
N GLU A 92 -7.66 -9.38 3.89
CA GLU A 92 -6.52 -8.45 4.02
C GLU A 92 -6.82 -7.36 5.09
N GLY A 93 -8.09 -6.99 5.25
CA GLY A 93 -8.53 -6.04 6.28
C GLY A 93 -8.40 -6.58 7.70
N ASP A 94 -8.55 -7.89 7.90
CA ASP A 94 -8.52 -8.54 9.21
C ASP A 94 -7.13 -9.04 9.63
N ALA A 95 -6.16 -9.01 8.70
CA ALA A 95 -4.83 -9.59 8.91
C ALA A 95 -4.14 -9.06 10.17
N LYS A 96 -4.17 -7.75 10.38
CA LYS A 96 -3.62 -7.12 11.58
C LYS A 96 -4.18 -7.73 12.87
N THR A 97 -5.50 -7.83 12.96
CA THR A 97 -6.17 -8.33 14.18
C THR A 97 -5.82 -9.79 14.43
N ASN A 98 -5.84 -10.61 13.37
CA ASN A 98 -5.58 -12.03 13.46
C ASN A 98 -4.10 -12.33 13.79
N VAL A 99 -3.17 -11.66 13.10
CA VAL A 99 -1.73 -11.83 13.33
C VAL A 99 -1.31 -11.30 14.71
N SER A 100 -1.81 -10.11 15.11
CA SER A 100 -1.41 -9.49 16.37
C SER A 100 -1.97 -10.18 17.61
N THR A 101 -2.98 -11.05 17.47
CA THR A 101 -3.55 -11.82 18.61
C THR A 101 -2.53 -12.82 19.16
N ASP A 102 -1.85 -13.55 18.30
CA ASP A 102 -0.72 -14.43 18.64
C ASP A 102 0.16 -14.61 17.40
N PRO A 103 1.17 -13.75 17.21
CA PRO A 103 2.03 -13.81 16.02
C PRO A 103 2.73 -15.16 15.84
N SER A 104 3.05 -15.87 16.93
CA SER A 104 3.74 -17.15 16.86
C SER A 104 2.85 -18.30 16.37
N ALA A 105 1.54 -18.17 16.50
CA ALA A 105 0.54 -19.12 16.03
C ALA A 105 -0.16 -18.69 14.73
N ALA A 106 0.16 -17.50 14.23
CA ALA A 106 -0.41 -16.99 12.99
C ALA A 106 0.27 -17.61 11.74
N ALA A 107 -0.19 -17.21 10.54
CA ALA A 107 0.39 -17.69 9.30
C ALA A 107 1.85 -17.23 9.11
N ASP A 108 2.63 -18.05 8.40
CA ASP A 108 4.00 -17.74 7.99
C ASP A 108 4.04 -16.68 6.89
N VAL A 109 3.07 -16.78 5.96
CA VAL A 109 2.87 -15.86 4.84
C VAL A 109 1.39 -15.49 4.79
N TYR A 110 1.08 -14.21 4.65
CA TYR A 110 -0.31 -13.75 4.68
C TYR A 110 -0.52 -12.48 3.82
N MET A 111 -1.75 -12.30 3.36
CA MET A 111 -2.18 -11.09 2.65
C MET A 111 -2.70 -10.06 3.64
N PHE A 112 -2.35 -8.77 3.42
CA PHE A 112 -2.74 -7.68 4.30
C PHE A 112 -2.92 -6.36 3.57
N ALA A 113 -3.64 -5.40 4.16
CA ALA A 113 -3.73 -4.03 3.69
C ALA A 113 -2.54 -3.22 4.26
N ASN A 114 -1.87 -2.44 3.43
CA ASN A 114 -0.59 -1.79 3.77
C ASN A 114 -0.66 -0.79 4.93
N ASP A 115 -1.82 -0.22 5.21
CA ASP A 115 -2.05 0.67 6.36
C ASP A 115 -1.89 -0.04 7.72
N GLN A 116 -1.81 -1.36 7.71
CA GLN A 116 -1.61 -2.20 8.91
C GLN A 116 -0.13 -2.38 9.29
N ILE A 117 0.83 -1.96 8.44
CA ILE A 117 2.28 -2.16 8.67
C ILE A 117 2.72 -1.68 10.06
N PRO A 118 2.37 -0.48 10.55
CA PRO A 118 2.83 -0.02 11.86
C PRO A 118 2.35 -0.91 13.02
N ASP A 119 1.12 -1.37 12.97
CA ASP A 119 0.55 -2.24 14.00
C ASP A 119 1.14 -3.66 13.95
N LEU A 120 1.35 -4.20 12.75
CA LEU A 120 2.00 -5.50 12.54
C LEU A 120 3.45 -5.48 13.01
N LEU A 121 4.18 -4.38 12.77
CA LEU A 121 5.52 -4.17 13.30
C LEU A 121 5.54 -4.13 14.83
N LYS A 122 4.62 -3.39 15.42
CA LYS A 122 4.49 -3.30 16.88
C LYS A 122 4.18 -4.67 17.51
N ALA A 123 3.41 -5.50 16.81
CA ALA A 123 3.11 -6.86 17.25
C ALA A 123 4.26 -7.86 16.98
N GLY A 124 5.27 -7.50 16.19
CA GLY A 124 6.32 -8.41 15.74
C GLY A 124 5.85 -9.45 14.73
N GLY A 125 4.76 -9.17 14.02
CA GLY A 125 4.11 -10.09 13.09
C GLY A 125 4.48 -9.88 11.61
N ILE A 126 5.33 -8.91 11.27
CA ILE A 126 5.77 -8.66 9.90
C ILE A 126 7.29 -8.46 9.83
N ALA A 127 7.93 -9.07 8.85
CA ALA A 127 9.37 -9.01 8.62
C ALA A 127 9.73 -7.91 7.61
N GLU A 128 10.88 -7.28 7.80
CA GLU A 128 11.54 -6.47 6.77
C GLU A 128 11.99 -7.38 5.63
N LEU A 129 11.73 -6.95 4.40
CA LEU A 129 12.20 -7.61 3.18
C LEU A 129 13.48 -6.94 2.67
N GLY A 130 14.33 -7.71 1.97
CA GLY A 130 15.59 -7.20 1.47
C GLY A 130 16.07 -7.89 0.19
N GLY A 131 17.28 -7.52 -0.26
CA GLY A 131 17.99 -8.15 -1.36
C GLY A 131 17.18 -8.22 -2.65
N LYS A 132 17.22 -9.38 -3.31
CA LYS A 132 16.58 -9.59 -4.61
C LYS A 132 15.06 -9.36 -4.60
N THR A 133 14.38 -9.62 -3.49
CA THR A 133 12.93 -9.38 -3.35
C THR A 133 12.61 -7.90 -3.49
N VAL A 134 13.33 -7.05 -2.77
CA VAL A 134 13.16 -5.60 -2.85
C VAL A 134 13.56 -5.05 -4.23
N ASP A 135 14.63 -5.59 -4.82
CA ASP A 135 15.04 -5.20 -6.16
C ASP A 135 13.95 -5.53 -7.20
N ALA A 136 13.32 -6.70 -7.11
CA ALA A 136 12.20 -7.09 -7.98
C ALA A 136 10.96 -6.19 -7.76
N ILE A 137 10.59 -5.91 -6.50
CA ILE A 137 9.48 -5.00 -6.19
C ILE A 137 9.70 -3.64 -6.85
N LYS A 138 10.90 -3.07 -6.72
CA LYS A 138 11.26 -1.76 -7.31
C LYS A 138 11.32 -1.77 -8.83
N ALA A 139 11.71 -2.89 -9.42
CA ALA A 139 11.81 -3.02 -10.88
C ALA A 139 10.45 -3.17 -11.56
N ASN A 140 9.48 -3.78 -10.87
CA ASN A 140 8.21 -4.18 -11.47
C ASN A 140 7.05 -3.24 -11.12
N ASN A 141 7.21 -2.34 -10.14
CA ASN A 141 6.12 -1.49 -9.66
C ASN A 141 6.44 -0.01 -9.82
N SER A 142 5.40 0.83 -9.88
CA SER A 142 5.55 2.28 -9.80
C SER A 142 6.15 2.70 -8.45
N GLU A 143 6.84 3.83 -8.41
CA GLU A 143 7.39 4.40 -7.18
C GLU A 143 6.30 4.56 -6.10
N THR A 144 5.12 5.03 -6.48
CA THR A 144 3.97 5.15 -5.58
C THR A 144 3.60 3.80 -4.97
N THR A 145 3.51 2.75 -5.78
CA THR A 145 3.21 1.39 -5.31
C THR A 145 4.28 0.88 -4.36
N VAL A 146 5.57 1.05 -4.70
CA VAL A 146 6.68 0.67 -3.80
C VAL A 146 6.56 1.37 -2.45
N ASN A 147 6.28 2.67 -2.47
CA ASN A 147 6.16 3.48 -1.25
C ASN A 147 4.96 3.08 -0.38
N THR A 148 3.90 2.43 -0.92
CA THR A 148 2.81 1.91 -0.10
C THR A 148 3.23 0.80 0.86
N VAL A 149 4.26 0.05 0.55
CA VAL A 149 4.78 -1.05 1.39
C VAL A 149 6.08 -0.68 2.13
N MET A 150 6.44 0.61 2.09
CA MET A 150 7.60 1.13 2.83
C MET A 150 7.17 1.80 4.13
N TYR A 151 7.95 1.56 5.19
CA TYR A 151 7.83 2.23 6.48
C TYR A 151 9.23 2.47 7.05
N ASP A 152 9.53 3.69 7.49
CA ASP A 152 10.86 4.10 7.98
C ASP A 152 12.04 3.70 7.07
N GLY A 153 11.82 3.76 5.75
CA GLY A 153 12.84 3.48 4.74
C GLY A 153 13.03 2.00 4.39
N SER A 154 12.33 1.09 5.04
CA SER A 154 12.36 -0.36 4.81
C SER A 154 11.08 -0.87 4.14
N VAL A 155 11.17 -1.98 3.40
CA VAL A 155 10.04 -2.62 2.70
C VAL A 155 9.51 -3.78 3.52
N TYR A 156 8.19 -3.85 3.71
CA TYR A 156 7.53 -4.85 4.59
C TYR A 156 6.51 -5.75 3.89
N GLY A 157 6.35 -5.66 2.61
CA GLY A 157 5.43 -6.53 1.88
C GLY A 157 5.69 -6.52 0.38
N VAL A 158 5.21 -7.55 -0.30
CA VAL A 158 5.21 -7.62 -1.76
C VAL A 158 3.85 -7.18 -2.27
N PRO A 159 3.71 -5.99 -2.90
CA PRO A 159 2.43 -5.49 -3.34
C PRO A 159 1.89 -6.32 -4.51
N PHE A 160 0.57 -6.57 -4.55
CA PHE A 160 -0.03 -7.33 -5.64
C PHE A 160 -1.27 -6.65 -6.26
N THR A 161 -1.96 -5.77 -5.53
CA THR A 161 -3.04 -4.92 -6.07
C THR A 161 -3.09 -3.58 -5.35
N ALA A 162 -3.57 -2.55 -6.04
CA ALA A 162 -3.70 -1.21 -5.48
C ALA A 162 -5.04 -1.02 -4.74
N ASN A 163 -5.05 -0.08 -3.80
CA ASN A 163 -6.25 0.41 -3.12
C ASN A 163 -6.30 1.94 -3.27
N THR A 164 -7.05 2.40 -4.25
CA THR A 164 -7.24 3.82 -4.59
C THR A 164 -8.58 4.03 -5.26
N TRP A 165 -8.95 5.28 -5.49
CA TRP A 165 -10.16 5.64 -6.21
C TRP A 165 -9.83 6.49 -7.45
N PHE A 166 -10.73 6.43 -8.43
CA PHE A 166 -10.68 7.12 -9.70
C PHE A 166 -12.11 7.52 -10.12
N MET A 167 -12.34 7.88 -11.37
CA MET A 167 -13.62 8.39 -11.83
C MET A 167 -14.29 7.44 -12.81
N TYR A 168 -15.59 7.21 -12.62
CA TYR A 168 -16.52 6.62 -13.56
C TYR A 168 -17.39 7.71 -14.18
N TYR A 169 -17.64 7.64 -15.49
CA TYR A 169 -18.43 8.66 -16.18
C TYR A 169 -19.23 8.11 -17.37
N ASP A 170 -20.27 8.84 -17.76
CA ASP A 170 -21.11 8.56 -18.94
C ASP A 170 -20.51 9.25 -20.17
N LYS A 171 -20.00 8.45 -21.13
CA LYS A 171 -19.44 8.91 -22.41
C LYS A 171 -20.47 9.62 -23.30
N SER A 172 -21.78 9.46 -23.06
CA SER A 172 -22.80 10.19 -23.77
C SER A 172 -22.93 11.64 -23.31
N VAL A 173 -22.41 11.97 -22.12
CA VAL A 173 -22.41 13.32 -21.54
C VAL A 173 -21.03 13.97 -21.62
N PHE A 174 -19.98 13.23 -21.31
CA PHE A 174 -18.61 13.74 -21.24
C PHE A 174 -17.70 13.08 -22.28
N THR A 175 -16.92 13.91 -22.99
CA THR A 175 -15.84 13.43 -23.84
C THR A 175 -14.57 13.14 -23.02
N GLU A 176 -13.59 12.46 -23.64
CA GLU A 176 -12.27 12.20 -23.04
C GLU A 176 -11.50 13.50 -22.70
N ASP A 177 -11.78 14.61 -23.35
CA ASP A 177 -11.19 15.90 -23.02
C ASP A 177 -11.89 16.57 -21.85
N ASP A 178 -13.22 16.43 -21.72
CA ASP A 178 -13.98 17.01 -20.62
C ASP A 178 -13.56 16.41 -19.27
N VAL A 179 -13.35 15.09 -19.25
CA VAL A 179 -13.02 14.36 -18.01
C VAL A 179 -11.62 14.63 -17.47
N LYS A 180 -10.83 15.47 -18.16
CA LYS A 180 -9.53 15.96 -17.66
C LYS A 180 -9.65 17.10 -16.66
N SER A 181 -10.81 17.79 -16.62
CA SER A 181 -11.06 18.93 -15.74
C SER A 181 -12.44 18.84 -15.10
N LEU A 182 -12.49 18.84 -13.76
CA LEU A 182 -13.75 18.87 -13.02
C LEU A 182 -14.55 20.11 -13.35
N ASP A 183 -13.88 21.26 -13.49
CA ASP A 183 -14.53 22.52 -13.82
C ASP A 183 -15.23 22.46 -15.20
N ALA A 184 -14.58 21.86 -16.22
CA ALA A 184 -15.18 21.68 -17.54
C ALA A 184 -16.37 20.66 -17.50
N MET A 185 -16.29 19.62 -16.66
CA MET A 185 -17.38 18.68 -16.50
C MET A 185 -18.62 19.35 -15.88
N LEU A 186 -18.43 20.20 -14.86
CA LEU A 186 -19.52 20.89 -14.17
C LEU A 186 -20.24 21.91 -15.07
N GLU A 187 -19.64 22.33 -16.19
CA GLU A 187 -20.32 23.16 -17.19
C GLU A 187 -21.29 22.33 -18.06
N LYS A 188 -21.13 21.00 -18.13
CA LYS A 188 -21.83 20.14 -19.07
C LYS A 188 -22.83 19.17 -18.43
N GLY A 189 -22.52 18.67 -17.24
CA GLY A 189 -23.35 17.65 -16.61
C GLY A 189 -23.10 17.53 -15.12
N LYS A 190 -23.95 16.72 -14.50
CA LYS A 190 -23.91 16.54 -13.05
C LYS A 190 -22.80 15.56 -12.66
N VAL A 191 -22.00 15.97 -11.67
CA VAL A 191 -20.91 15.19 -11.10
C VAL A 191 -21.17 14.95 -9.61
N ALA A 192 -21.14 13.70 -9.18
CA ALA A 192 -21.20 13.31 -7.78
C ALA A 192 -19.78 13.06 -7.23
N PHE A 193 -19.46 13.69 -6.11
CA PHE A 193 -18.20 13.49 -5.41
C PHE A 193 -18.44 13.40 -3.91
N PRO A 194 -17.85 12.41 -3.17
CA PRO A 194 -18.11 12.21 -1.75
C PRO A 194 -17.34 13.23 -0.89
N LEU A 195 -17.74 14.50 -0.98
CA LEU A 195 -17.07 15.63 -0.35
C LEU A 195 -17.05 15.54 1.19
N GLU A 196 -18.03 14.89 1.79
CA GLU A 196 -18.08 14.67 3.24
C GLU A 196 -17.13 13.56 3.71
N ASN A 197 -16.56 12.79 2.80
CA ASN A 197 -15.67 11.70 3.15
C ASN A 197 -14.22 12.20 3.15
N SER A 198 -13.57 12.10 4.32
CA SER A 198 -12.20 12.56 4.53
C SER A 198 -11.17 11.88 3.60
N TRP A 199 -11.42 10.64 3.17
CA TRP A 199 -10.54 9.94 2.25
C TRP A 199 -10.54 10.53 0.83
N TYR A 200 -11.61 11.24 0.45
CA TYR A 200 -11.76 11.88 -0.86
C TYR A 200 -11.38 13.36 -0.85
N ILE A 201 -11.81 14.14 0.16
CA ILE A 201 -11.60 15.59 0.19
C ILE A 201 -10.11 15.98 0.19
N ALA A 202 -9.23 15.13 0.75
CA ALA A 202 -7.78 15.33 0.74
C ALA A 202 -7.23 15.64 -0.65
N ALA A 203 -7.78 14.96 -1.69
CA ALA A 203 -7.29 15.06 -3.06
C ALA A 203 -7.28 16.50 -3.59
N MET A 204 -8.21 17.32 -3.16
CA MET A 204 -8.33 18.71 -3.59
C MET A 204 -7.32 19.61 -2.88
N TYR A 205 -7.12 19.44 -1.57
CA TYR A 205 -6.11 20.19 -0.82
C TYR A 205 -4.69 19.85 -1.28
N VAL A 206 -4.41 18.55 -1.48
CA VAL A 206 -3.11 18.09 -1.98
C VAL A 206 -2.84 18.58 -3.41
N ALA A 207 -3.88 18.70 -4.26
CA ALA A 207 -3.74 19.28 -5.59
C ALA A 207 -3.13 20.68 -5.57
N ASN A 208 -3.41 21.48 -4.54
CA ASN A 208 -2.89 22.85 -4.39
C ASN A 208 -1.68 22.95 -3.45
N GLY A 209 -1.00 21.83 -3.18
CA GLY A 209 0.27 21.80 -2.46
C GLY A 209 0.14 21.72 -0.93
N CYS A 210 -1.03 21.37 -0.38
CA CYS A 210 -1.14 20.95 1.00
C CYS A 210 -0.49 19.58 1.18
N THR A 211 0.10 19.31 2.34
CA THR A 211 0.86 18.09 2.60
C THR A 211 0.43 17.41 3.89
N LEU A 212 0.66 16.11 3.92
CA LEU A 212 0.49 15.25 5.07
C LEU A 212 1.86 14.67 5.39
N PHE A 213 2.48 15.11 6.49
CA PHE A 213 3.84 14.72 6.93
C PHE A 213 4.91 14.97 5.85
N GLY A 214 4.93 16.23 5.32
CA GLY A 214 5.86 16.64 4.29
C GLY A 214 5.52 16.12 2.89
N ALA A 215 6.46 16.25 1.96
CA ALA A 215 6.25 15.91 0.55
C ALA A 215 6.08 14.39 0.33
N ASP A 216 6.77 13.59 1.15
CA ASP A 216 6.86 12.13 1.00
C ASP A 216 5.99 11.37 2.03
N GLY A 217 5.23 12.07 2.88
CA GLY A 217 4.36 11.46 3.88
C GLY A 217 5.09 10.87 5.12
N ASN A 218 6.40 11.13 5.27
CA ASN A 218 7.25 10.50 6.28
C ASN A 218 7.89 11.49 7.27
N ASP A 219 7.73 12.80 7.07
CA ASP A 219 8.28 13.82 7.98
C ASP A 219 7.29 14.15 9.08
N VAL A 220 7.39 13.42 10.20
CA VAL A 220 6.53 13.63 11.38
C VAL A 220 6.67 15.06 11.92
N ALA A 221 7.85 15.68 11.82
CA ALA A 221 8.07 17.03 12.29
C ALA A 221 7.37 18.10 11.44
N ALA A 222 7.13 17.80 10.16
CA ALA A 222 6.36 18.69 9.29
C ALA A 222 4.85 18.68 9.61
N GLY A 223 4.36 17.59 10.22
CA GLY A 223 2.94 17.45 10.55
C GLY A 223 2.03 17.50 9.33
N ILE A 224 0.77 17.87 9.55
CA ILE A 224 -0.23 18.08 8.51
C ILE A 224 -0.29 19.57 8.18
N ASP A 225 -0.01 19.95 6.92
CA ASP A 225 0.02 21.33 6.47
C ASP A 225 -1.13 21.63 5.49
N PHE A 226 -2.31 21.83 6.06
CA PHE A 226 -3.50 22.33 5.38
C PHE A 226 -3.76 23.80 5.79
N SER A 227 -2.71 24.61 5.72
CA SER A 227 -2.70 26.00 6.21
C SER A 227 -2.35 27.01 5.12
N GLY A 228 -2.55 28.30 5.47
CA GLY A 228 -2.17 29.44 4.66
C GLY A 228 -2.99 29.61 3.38
N ASP A 229 -2.54 30.51 2.52
CA ASP A 229 -3.28 30.92 1.30
C ASP A 229 -3.63 29.74 0.39
N LYS A 230 -2.73 28.77 0.25
CA LYS A 230 -2.95 27.58 -0.57
C LYS A 230 -4.16 26.75 -0.14
N ALA A 231 -4.35 26.58 1.17
CA ALA A 231 -5.47 25.81 1.71
C ALA A 231 -6.77 26.62 1.70
N VAL A 232 -6.69 27.93 2.00
CA VAL A 232 -7.84 28.84 1.94
C VAL A 232 -8.38 28.96 0.52
N GLU A 233 -7.51 28.97 -0.49
CA GLU A 233 -7.89 28.98 -1.91
C GLU A 233 -8.71 27.73 -2.26
N VAL A 234 -8.28 26.54 -1.78
CA VAL A 234 -9.05 25.30 -1.95
C VAL A 234 -10.39 25.35 -1.22
N THR A 235 -10.41 25.83 0.02
CA THR A 235 -11.68 25.96 0.77
C THR A 235 -12.67 26.87 0.05
N ASN A 236 -12.22 27.99 -0.51
CA ASN A 236 -13.06 28.87 -1.32
C ASN A 236 -13.56 28.17 -2.59
N TYR A 237 -12.69 27.42 -3.28
CA TYR A 237 -13.10 26.61 -4.43
C TYR A 237 -14.17 25.57 -4.03
N LEU A 238 -14.03 24.92 -2.89
CA LEU A 238 -15.00 23.95 -2.38
C LEU A 238 -16.34 24.60 -1.98
N VAL A 239 -16.34 25.84 -1.54
CA VAL A 239 -17.58 26.63 -1.31
C VAL A 239 -18.32 26.81 -2.63
N ASP A 240 -17.60 27.21 -3.70
CA ASP A 240 -18.18 27.37 -5.04
C ASP A 240 -18.65 26.03 -5.61
N LEU A 241 -17.86 24.97 -5.44
CA LEU A 241 -18.20 23.61 -5.85
C LEU A 241 -19.48 23.11 -5.18
N ALA A 242 -19.59 23.25 -3.86
CA ALA A 242 -20.76 22.80 -3.09
C ALA A 242 -22.04 23.60 -3.48
N ALA A 243 -21.90 24.83 -3.94
CA ALA A 243 -22.99 25.66 -4.42
C ALA A 243 -23.34 25.44 -5.90
N ASN A 244 -22.51 24.70 -6.64
CA ASN A 244 -22.71 24.46 -8.08
C ASN A 244 -23.94 23.54 -8.32
N PRO A 245 -24.91 23.94 -9.16
CA PRO A 245 -26.11 23.12 -9.43
C PRO A 245 -25.81 21.76 -10.09
N ASN A 246 -24.66 21.62 -10.72
CA ASN A 246 -24.18 20.37 -11.33
C ASN A 246 -23.28 19.56 -10.39
N PHE A 247 -23.11 19.97 -9.17
CA PHE A 247 -22.44 19.20 -8.13
C PHE A 247 -23.43 18.44 -7.26
N SER A 248 -23.09 17.24 -6.83
CA SER A 248 -23.82 16.49 -5.79
C SER A 248 -22.83 15.81 -4.85
N ASN A 249 -23.12 15.82 -3.55
CA ASN A 249 -22.36 15.04 -2.58
C ASN A 249 -22.73 13.55 -2.66
N GLY A 250 -21.73 12.66 -2.62
CA GLY A 250 -21.89 11.20 -2.62
C GLY A 250 -21.57 10.55 -3.97
N ASP A 251 -22.33 9.51 -4.33
CA ASP A 251 -22.17 8.75 -5.55
C ASP A 251 -23.53 8.54 -6.28
N VAL A 252 -23.57 7.70 -7.33
CA VAL A 252 -24.79 7.41 -8.08
C VAL A 252 -25.88 6.68 -7.27
N SER A 253 -25.57 6.10 -6.11
CA SER A 253 -26.58 5.42 -5.28
C SER A 253 -27.56 6.41 -4.68
N ASN A 254 -27.13 7.65 -4.41
CA ASN A 254 -27.97 8.73 -3.89
C ASN A 254 -28.13 9.90 -4.89
N ASN A 255 -27.48 9.82 -6.09
CA ASN A 255 -27.54 10.82 -7.15
C ASN A 255 -27.70 10.13 -8.49
N ALA A 256 -28.85 9.53 -8.75
CA ALA A 256 -29.12 8.72 -9.94
C ALA A 256 -29.03 9.50 -11.27
N ASP A 257 -29.06 10.83 -11.23
CA ASP A 257 -28.89 11.74 -12.36
C ASP A 257 -27.44 12.23 -12.56
N ALA A 258 -26.50 11.79 -11.71
CA ALA A 258 -25.10 12.11 -11.89
C ALA A 258 -24.53 11.37 -13.11
N ALA A 259 -23.87 12.11 -13.99
CA ALA A 259 -23.20 11.57 -15.17
C ALA A 259 -21.73 11.21 -14.93
N ALA A 260 -21.21 11.47 -13.73
CA ALA A 260 -19.93 10.98 -13.26
C ALA A 260 -19.93 10.85 -11.73
N PHE A 261 -19.14 9.91 -11.22
CA PHE A 261 -18.86 9.74 -9.79
C PHE A 261 -17.47 9.15 -9.54
N PHE A 262 -17.02 9.25 -8.29
CA PHE A 262 -15.69 8.80 -7.89
C PHE A 262 -15.80 7.61 -6.94
N SER A 263 -15.08 6.54 -7.25
CA SER A 263 -14.95 5.34 -6.43
C SER A 263 -13.78 4.46 -6.91
N GLY A 264 -13.49 3.37 -6.21
CA GLY A 264 -12.50 2.39 -6.63
C GLY A 264 -13.10 1.19 -7.38
N THR A 265 -12.28 0.15 -7.53
CA THR A 265 -12.66 -1.08 -8.26
C THR A 265 -13.86 -1.79 -7.67
N TRP A 266 -14.12 -1.61 -6.38
CA TRP A 266 -15.26 -2.19 -5.65
C TRP A 266 -16.65 -1.74 -6.13
N ASP A 267 -16.74 -0.59 -6.80
CA ASP A 267 -17.97 -0.04 -7.34
C ASP A 267 -18.11 -0.17 -8.88
N TYR A 268 -17.24 -0.98 -9.52
CA TYR A 268 -17.30 -1.19 -10.98
C TYR A 268 -18.67 -1.66 -11.45
N GLN A 269 -19.28 -2.63 -10.76
CA GLN A 269 -20.62 -3.12 -11.11
C GLN A 269 -21.68 -2.02 -10.99
N LYS A 270 -21.60 -1.19 -9.96
CA LYS A 270 -22.48 -0.02 -9.79
C LYS A 270 -22.35 0.97 -10.96
N ALA A 271 -21.13 1.21 -11.41
CA ALA A 271 -20.88 2.06 -12.57
C ALA A 271 -21.42 1.43 -13.88
N GLN A 272 -21.24 0.12 -14.05
CA GLN A 272 -21.77 -0.63 -15.18
C GLN A 272 -23.30 -0.58 -15.22
N ASP A 273 -23.94 -0.72 -14.07
CA ASP A 273 -25.41 -0.65 -13.94
C ASP A 273 -25.93 0.76 -14.24
N ALA A 274 -25.16 1.80 -13.87
CA ALA A 274 -25.56 3.19 -14.09
C ALA A 274 -25.38 3.65 -15.55
N TYR A 275 -24.26 3.30 -16.19
CA TYR A 275 -23.89 3.88 -17.49
C TYR A 275 -23.87 2.87 -18.65
N GLY A 276 -23.93 1.56 -18.38
CA GLY A 276 -24.01 0.50 -19.40
C GLY A 276 -22.88 0.61 -20.44
N ASP A 277 -23.26 0.60 -21.73
CA ASP A 277 -22.31 0.69 -22.86
C ASP A 277 -21.62 2.06 -22.95
N ASN A 278 -22.14 3.08 -22.27
CA ASN A 278 -21.54 4.40 -22.21
C ASN A 278 -20.54 4.56 -21.06
N LEU A 279 -20.28 3.52 -20.27
CA LEU A 279 -19.33 3.60 -19.18
C LEU A 279 -17.93 4.00 -19.69
N GLY A 280 -17.42 5.10 -19.14
CA GLY A 280 -16.04 5.55 -19.23
C GLY A 280 -15.39 5.50 -17.86
N ILE A 281 -14.07 5.29 -17.83
CA ILE A 281 -13.28 5.25 -16.61
C ILE A 281 -12.02 6.07 -16.83
N ALA A 282 -11.69 6.96 -15.89
CA ALA A 282 -10.52 7.83 -15.97
C ALA A 282 -9.92 8.09 -14.60
N PRO A 283 -8.62 8.43 -14.48
CA PRO A 283 -8.06 8.98 -13.25
C PRO A 283 -8.80 10.24 -12.79
N ALA A 284 -8.57 10.66 -11.55
CA ALA A 284 -9.12 11.91 -11.03
C ALA A 284 -8.73 13.11 -11.92
N PRO A 285 -9.67 14.03 -12.22
CA PRO A 285 -9.42 15.18 -13.08
C PRO A 285 -8.56 16.25 -12.39
N THR A 286 -8.23 17.28 -13.12
CA THR A 286 -7.67 18.52 -12.56
C THR A 286 -8.80 19.42 -12.02
N ILE A 287 -8.45 20.31 -11.10
CA ILE A 287 -9.27 21.40 -10.56
C ILE A 287 -8.49 22.71 -10.66
N MET A 288 -9.13 23.85 -10.43
CA MET A 288 -8.45 25.14 -10.20
C MET A 288 -7.33 25.40 -11.23
N ASP A 289 -7.67 25.56 -12.50
CA ASP A 289 -6.72 25.85 -13.60
C ASP A 289 -5.60 24.80 -13.79
N GLY A 290 -5.94 23.52 -13.66
CA GLY A 290 -5.03 22.42 -14.00
C GLY A 290 -4.28 21.81 -12.82
N LYS A 291 -4.70 22.05 -11.58
CA LYS A 291 -4.18 21.37 -10.38
C LYS A 291 -4.66 19.92 -10.35
N GLN A 292 -3.75 18.95 -10.43
CA GLN A 292 -4.10 17.53 -10.47
C GLN A 292 -4.61 17.07 -9.10
N MET A 293 -5.87 16.63 -9.04
CA MET A 293 -6.39 15.93 -7.87
C MET A 293 -5.57 14.65 -7.62
N LYS A 294 -5.29 14.38 -6.35
CA LYS A 294 -4.49 13.21 -5.97
C LYS A 294 -5.20 12.40 -4.91
N SER A 295 -5.73 11.25 -5.31
CA SER A 295 -6.32 10.29 -4.37
C SER A 295 -5.29 9.74 -3.40
N PHE A 296 -5.74 9.23 -2.25
CA PHE A 296 -4.88 8.36 -1.46
C PHE A 296 -4.61 7.05 -2.20
N ALA A 297 -3.34 6.64 -2.19
CA ALA A 297 -2.88 5.36 -2.67
C ALA A 297 -2.52 4.47 -1.49
N GLY A 298 -3.08 3.29 -1.48
CA GLY A 298 -2.69 2.15 -0.69
C GLY A 298 -2.44 0.93 -1.58
N SER A 299 -2.07 -0.17 -0.96
CA SER A 299 -1.98 -1.47 -1.64
C SER A 299 -2.40 -2.59 -0.71
N LYS A 300 -2.78 -3.72 -1.31
CA LYS A 300 -2.77 -5.01 -0.63
C LYS A 300 -1.46 -5.69 -0.97
N ALA A 301 -0.86 -6.32 0.01
CA ALA A 301 0.48 -6.88 -0.09
C ALA A 301 0.56 -8.25 0.60
N ILE A 302 1.64 -8.97 0.32
CA ILE A 302 1.96 -10.26 0.92
C ILE A 302 3.06 -10.03 1.93
N GLY A 303 2.80 -10.35 3.19
CA GLY A 303 3.70 -10.22 4.32
C GLY A 303 4.30 -11.55 4.74
N VAL A 304 5.47 -11.47 5.38
CA VAL A 304 6.17 -12.59 6.00
C VAL A 304 6.17 -12.39 7.51
N ASN A 305 5.82 -13.42 8.25
CA ASN A 305 5.74 -13.37 9.71
C ASN A 305 7.04 -13.89 10.35
N PRO A 306 7.83 -13.02 11.00
CA PRO A 306 9.10 -13.44 11.60
C PRO A 306 8.95 -14.16 12.94
N ALA A 307 7.75 -14.20 13.53
CA ALA A 307 7.51 -14.79 14.85
C ALA A 307 7.26 -16.30 14.80
N THR A 308 7.12 -16.89 13.61
CA THR A 308 6.78 -18.31 13.46
C THR A 308 7.99 -19.23 13.53
N ALA A 309 7.74 -20.51 13.78
CA ALA A 309 8.78 -21.54 13.76
C ALA A 309 9.42 -21.68 12.38
N LEU A 310 8.61 -21.63 11.32
CA LEU A 310 9.11 -21.68 9.94
C LEU A 310 10.15 -20.58 9.66
N TYR A 311 9.84 -19.34 10.04
CA TYR A 311 10.78 -18.24 9.81
C TYR A 311 12.07 -18.40 10.61
N SER A 312 12.01 -18.98 11.79
CA SER A 312 13.20 -19.24 12.61
C SER A 312 14.11 -20.32 12.00
N GLU A 313 13.52 -21.32 11.33
CA GLU A 313 14.25 -22.47 10.77
C GLU A 313 14.58 -22.26 9.29
N HIS A 314 13.63 -21.75 8.51
CA HIS A 314 13.69 -21.62 7.05
C HIS A 314 13.12 -20.27 6.58
N PRO A 315 13.72 -19.11 6.97
CA PRO A 315 13.23 -17.80 6.54
C PRO A 315 13.21 -17.64 5.00
N GLU A 316 14.14 -18.33 4.30
CA GLU A 316 14.22 -18.33 2.85
C GLU A 316 12.97 -18.88 2.17
N VAL A 317 12.29 -19.87 2.78
CA VAL A 317 11.05 -20.44 2.24
C VAL A 317 9.91 -19.42 2.31
N ALA A 318 9.72 -18.78 3.45
CA ALA A 318 8.66 -17.79 3.65
C ALA A 318 8.86 -16.57 2.76
N VAL A 319 10.09 -16.05 2.67
CA VAL A 319 10.43 -14.89 1.83
C VAL A 319 10.29 -15.20 0.35
N ALA A 320 10.76 -16.40 -0.11
CA ALA A 320 10.63 -16.81 -1.49
C ALA A 320 9.16 -17.00 -1.89
N LEU A 321 8.33 -17.60 -1.02
CA LEU A 321 6.89 -17.75 -1.29
C LEU A 321 6.20 -16.40 -1.39
N ALA A 322 6.47 -15.47 -0.47
CA ALA A 322 5.89 -14.13 -0.53
C ALA A 322 6.30 -13.41 -1.82
N ALA A 323 7.57 -13.49 -2.22
CA ALA A 323 8.06 -12.93 -3.48
C ALA A 323 7.39 -13.59 -4.71
N TYR A 324 7.18 -14.90 -4.68
CA TYR A 324 6.52 -15.65 -5.75
C TYR A 324 5.05 -15.25 -5.92
N LEU A 325 4.28 -15.23 -4.81
CA LEU A 325 2.86 -14.86 -4.84
C LEU A 325 2.62 -13.42 -5.33
N GLY A 326 3.59 -12.52 -5.16
CA GLY A 326 3.57 -11.17 -5.71
C GLY A 326 4.33 -11.02 -7.04
N SER A 327 4.78 -12.11 -7.66
CA SER A 327 5.51 -12.08 -8.93
C SER A 327 4.62 -11.73 -10.12
N THR A 328 5.24 -11.35 -11.24
CA THR A 328 4.54 -11.06 -12.50
C THR A 328 3.62 -12.20 -12.92
N SER A 329 4.07 -13.47 -12.82
CA SER A 329 3.27 -14.63 -13.19
C SER A 329 2.06 -14.84 -12.27
N ALA A 330 2.26 -14.78 -10.96
CA ALA A 330 1.18 -14.96 -9.99
C ALA A 330 0.15 -13.83 -10.05
N GLN A 331 0.58 -12.59 -10.25
CA GLN A 331 -0.33 -11.45 -10.46
C GLN A 331 -1.08 -11.55 -11.80
N GLN A 332 -0.44 -12.06 -12.88
CA GLN A 332 -1.13 -12.31 -14.15
C GLN A 332 -2.24 -13.35 -13.97
N ASP A 333 -1.95 -14.46 -13.30
CA ASP A 333 -2.97 -15.48 -13.02
C ASP A 333 -4.09 -14.98 -12.09
N HIS A 334 -3.76 -14.09 -11.15
CA HIS A 334 -4.75 -13.46 -10.27
C HIS A 334 -5.70 -12.53 -11.06
N TYR A 335 -5.14 -11.78 -12.00
CA TYR A 335 -5.91 -10.95 -12.92
C TYR A 335 -6.80 -11.78 -13.84
N ASP A 336 -6.25 -12.83 -14.46
CA ASP A 336 -6.99 -13.68 -15.41
C ASP A 336 -8.12 -14.48 -14.74
N LEU A 337 -7.93 -14.93 -13.50
CA LEU A 337 -8.90 -15.71 -12.76
C LEU A 337 -9.95 -14.86 -12.03
N ARG A 338 -9.56 -13.69 -11.51
CA ARG A 338 -10.37 -12.92 -10.57
C ARG A 338 -10.52 -11.43 -10.89
N ASN A 339 -9.94 -10.95 -11.98
CA ASN A 339 -9.83 -9.53 -12.29
C ASN A 339 -9.20 -8.69 -11.15
N ILE A 340 -8.30 -9.28 -10.36
CA ILE A 340 -7.51 -8.51 -9.40
C ILE A 340 -6.47 -7.72 -10.17
N ILE A 341 -6.66 -6.42 -10.24
CA ILE A 341 -5.81 -5.55 -11.05
C ILE A 341 -4.39 -5.53 -10.49
N PRO A 342 -3.38 -5.91 -11.31
CA PRO A 342 -2.01 -6.05 -10.85
C PRO A 342 -1.37 -4.70 -10.53
N THR A 343 -0.37 -4.72 -9.65
CA THR A 343 0.53 -3.59 -9.44
C THR A 343 1.75 -3.65 -10.36
N ASP A 344 2.06 -4.82 -10.88
CA ASP A 344 3.21 -5.02 -11.78
C ASP A 344 2.96 -4.38 -13.14
N SER A 345 3.76 -3.38 -13.47
CA SER A 345 3.67 -2.61 -14.70
C SER A 345 4.05 -3.38 -15.97
N ASN A 346 4.63 -4.57 -15.83
CA ASN A 346 4.99 -5.44 -16.97
C ASN A 346 3.80 -6.29 -17.44
N ILE A 347 2.73 -6.36 -16.66
CA ILE A 347 1.54 -7.14 -17.02
C ILE A 347 0.73 -6.38 -18.06
N ASN A 348 0.42 -7.08 -19.16
CA ASN A 348 -0.39 -6.50 -20.22
C ASN A 348 -1.89 -6.68 -19.90
N VAL A 349 -2.52 -5.62 -19.46
CA VAL A 349 -3.97 -5.58 -19.19
C VAL A 349 -4.82 -5.32 -20.44
N GLY A 350 -4.24 -5.33 -21.64
CA GLY A 350 -4.94 -5.15 -22.91
C GLY A 350 -5.68 -3.81 -22.98
N ASP A 351 -6.96 -3.86 -23.35
CA ASP A 351 -7.85 -2.70 -23.43
C ASP A 351 -8.77 -2.54 -22.21
N ASP A 352 -8.46 -3.23 -21.10
CA ASP A 352 -9.21 -3.08 -19.86
C ASP A 352 -9.12 -1.65 -19.32
N ALA A 353 -10.22 -0.91 -19.44
CA ALA A 353 -10.30 0.48 -19.02
C ALA A 353 -10.19 0.64 -17.49
N LEU A 354 -10.70 -0.35 -16.72
CA LEU A 354 -10.64 -0.33 -15.26
C LEU A 354 -9.20 -0.49 -14.78
N ALA A 355 -8.49 -1.48 -15.33
CA ALA A 355 -7.08 -1.71 -15.01
C ALA A 355 -6.22 -0.51 -15.38
N LYS A 356 -6.41 0.05 -16.58
CA LYS A 356 -5.69 1.26 -17.03
C LYS A 356 -5.96 2.46 -16.12
N ALA A 357 -7.20 2.67 -15.68
CA ALA A 357 -7.55 3.78 -14.80
C ALA A 357 -6.86 3.64 -13.43
N GLN A 358 -6.88 2.45 -12.83
CA GLN A 358 -6.19 2.19 -11.56
C GLN A 358 -4.68 2.39 -11.70
N MET A 359 -4.04 1.78 -12.70
CA MET A 359 -2.59 1.88 -12.91
C MET A 359 -2.17 3.33 -13.18
N ASN A 360 -2.92 4.08 -14.00
CA ASN A 360 -2.66 5.49 -14.26
C ASN A 360 -2.85 6.35 -13.00
N THR A 361 -3.88 6.07 -12.20
CA THR A 361 -4.11 6.77 -10.92
C THR A 361 -2.91 6.58 -10.00
N MET A 362 -2.45 5.34 -9.83
CA MET A 362 -1.25 5.04 -9.05
C MET A 362 0.02 5.70 -9.63
N GLY A 363 0.08 5.88 -10.94
CA GLY A 363 1.24 6.44 -11.63
C GLY A 363 1.41 7.95 -11.45
N TYR A 364 0.32 8.74 -11.43
CA TYR A 364 0.44 10.21 -11.40
C TYR A 364 -0.67 10.96 -10.63
N ALA A 365 -1.83 10.34 -10.40
CA ALA A 365 -3.00 10.99 -9.78
C ALA A 365 -3.25 10.54 -8.34
N SER A 366 -2.21 10.14 -7.63
CA SER A 366 -2.29 9.73 -6.24
C SER A 366 -1.08 10.16 -5.42
N ILE A 367 -1.25 10.12 -4.10
CA ILE A 367 -0.19 10.16 -3.10
C ILE A 367 -0.33 8.95 -2.18
N VAL A 368 0.78 8.46 -1.65
CA VAL A 368 0.73 7.40 -0.63
C VAL A 368 0.01 7.93 0.62
N GLN A 369 -0.97 7.17 1.10
CA GLN A 369 -1.58 7.46 2.40
C GLN A 369 -0.50 7.32 3.48
N PRO A 370 -0.20 8.37 4.26
CA PRO A 370 0.82 8.28 5.30
C PRO A 370 0.48 7.23 6.35
N LEU A 371 1.50 6.50 6.80
CA LEU A 371 1.38 5.45 7.82
C LEU A 371 1.73 5.96 9.22
N GLN A 372 1.93 7.26 9.40
CA GLN A 372 2.25 7.88 10.67
C GLN A 372 1.08 7.77 11.65
N ALA A 373 1.37 7.53 12.93
CA ALA A 373 0.33 7.39 13.95
C ALA A 373 -0.59 8.63 14.02
N ASP A 374 -0.01 9.83 13.85
CA ASP A 374 -0.72 11.10 13.87
C ASP A 374 -1.62 11.32 12.64
N MET A 375 -1.56 10.45 11.61
CA MET A 375 -2.52 10.47 10.50
C MET A 375 -3.96 10.27 11.00
N GLY A 376 -4.15 9.62 12.15
CA GLY A 376 -5.44 9.51 12.82
C GLY A 376 -6.11 10.86 13.10
N ASN A 377 -5.32 11.92 13.30
CA ASN A 377 -5.83 13.27 13.59
C ASN A 377 -6.42 13.96 12.36
N TYR A 378 -6.11 13.49 11.15
CA TYR A 378 -6.61 14.04 9.90
C TYR A 378 -8.10 13.77 9.68
N TRP A 379 -8.57 12.57 9.98
CA TRP A 379 -9.85 12.05 9.47
C TRP A 379 -11.05 12.86 9.95
N GLY A 380 -11.15 13.09 11.24
CA GLY A 380 -12.29 13.81 11.85
C GLY A 380 -12.42 15.27 11.40
N PRO A 381 -11.36 16.09 11.48
CA PRO A 381 -11.39 17.47 11.01
C PRO A 381 -11.70 17.61 9.51
N ALA A 382 -11.13 16.75 8.67
CA ALA A 382 -11.40 16.74 7.23
C ALA A 382 -12.85 16.37 6.91
N GLU A 383 -13.40 15.36 7.59
CA GLU A 383 -14.81 14.98 7.48
C GLU A 383 -15.75 16.11 7.93
N SER A 384 -15.40 16.79 9.02
CA SER A 384 -16.17 17.93 9.53
C SER A 384 -16.20 19.08 8.53
N MET A 385 -15.05 19.42 7.92
CA MET A 385 -14.98 20.43 6.87
C MET A 385 -15.87 20.07 5.68
N GLY A 386 -15.83 18.82 5.20
CA GLY A 386 -16.69 18.35 4.11
C GLY A 386 -18.18 18.48 4.43
N LYS A 387 -18.59 18.07 5.64
CA LYS A 387 -19.98 18.23 6.12
C LYS A 387 -20.43 19.69 6.20
N GLU A 388 -19.56 20.56 6.71
CA GLU A 388 -19.86 21.97 6.82
C GLU A 388 -19.95 22.67 5.45
N LEU A 389 -19.13 22.27 4.47
CA LEU A 389 -19.21 22.73 3.09
C LEU A 389 -20.54 22.33 2.44
N VAL A 390 -20.93 21.06 2.55
CA VAL A 390 -22.19 20.55 1.98
C VAL A 390 -23.41 21.19 2.67
N ALA A 391 -23.32 21.47 3.97
CA ALA A 391 -24.35 22.16 4.71
C ALA A 391 -24.43 23.69 4.42
N GLY A 392 -23.46 24.24 3.65
CA GLY A 392 -23.37 25.67 3.34
C GLY A 392 -23.02 26.55 4.54
N THR A 393 -22.44 25.98 5.60
CA THR A 393 -21.98 26.72 6.78
C THR A 393 -20.59 27.29 6.64
N VAL A 394 -19.78 26.74 5.71
CA VAL A 394 -18.55 27.35 5.22
C VAL A 394 -18.91 28.26 4.05
N THR A 395 -18.45 29.50 4.11
CA THR A 395 -18.70 30.55 3.12
C THR A 395 -17.39 31.26 2.81
N HIS A 396 -17.34 32.08 1.74
CA HIS A 396 -16.16 32.90 1.45
C HIS A 396 -15.77 33.83 2.63
N ASP A 397 -16.75 34.29 3.41
CA ASP A 397 -16.51 35.20 4.55
C ASP A 397 -15.78 34.50 5.72
N ASN A 398 -15.96 33.18 5.88
CA ASN A 398 -15.37 32.44 7.00
C ASN A 398 -14.40 31.34 6.55
N ALA A 399 -14.14 31.19 5.25
CA ALA A 399 -13.28 30.13 4.71
C ALA A 399 -11.88 30.11 5.35
N ALA A 400 -11.27 31.29 5.53
CA ALA A 400 -9.95 31.37 6.17
C ALA A 400 -9.96 30.89 7.62
N GLU A 401 -10.95 31.31 8.43
CA GLU A 401 -11.10 30.89 9.82
C GLU A 401 -11.36 29.37 9.92
N LYS A 402 -12.25 28.84 9.06
CA LYS A 402 -12.59 27.43 9.03
C LYS A 402 -11.40 26.55 8.61
N THR A 403 -10.62 27.00 7.62
CA THR A 403 -9.41 26.30 7.17
C THR A 403 -8.37 26.24 8.28
N GLU A 404 -8.12 27.36 8.97
CA GLU A 404 -7.18 27.41 10.09
C GLU A 404 -7.62 26.50 11.23
N SER A 405 -8.90 26.56 11.60
CA SER A 405 -9.48 25.70 12.65
C SER A 405 -9.35 24.20 12.30
N MET A 406 -9.55 23.83 11.03
CA MET A 406 -9.34 22.47 10.55
C MET A 406 -7.87 22.06 10.70
N ASN A 407 -6.93 22.90 10.23
CA ASN A 407 -5.49 22.62 10.31
C ASN A 407 -5.01 22.53 11.76
N GLU A 408 -5.46 23.41 12.66
CA GLU A 408 -5.15 23.34 14.09
C GLU A 408 -5.65 22.02 14.71
N ALA A 409 -6.88 21.61 14.38
CA ALA A 409 -7.46 20.35 14.88
C ALA A 409 -6.67 19.11 14.39
N MET A 410 -6.18 19.12 13.14
CA MET A 410 -5.36 18.06 12.58
C MET A 410 -3.98 17.93 13.25
N ASN A 411 -3.45 19.01 13.83
CA ASN A 411 -2.13 19.05 14.47
C ASN A 411 -2.20 19.07 16.01
N THR A 412 -3.39 19.02 16.57
CA THR A 412 -3.59 18.93 18.01
C THR A 412 -3.70 17.46 18.40
N SER A 413 -2.69 16.92 19.07
CA SER A 413 -2.77 15.58 19.65
C SER A 413 -3.98 15.53 20.58
N ALA A 414 -4.91 14.61 20.34
CA ALA A 414 -5.91 14.28 21.33
C ALA A 414 -5.15 13.84 22.59
N VAL A 415 -5.14 14.68 23.61
CA VAL A 415 -4.57 14.34 24.92
C VAL A 415 -5.34 13.13 25.40
N GLN A 416 -4.69 11.96 25.34
CA GLN A 416 -5.21 10.72 25.92
C GLN A 416 -5.13 10.77 27.43
#